data_8194eb34879c58185dcabc8774a55eca
#
_entry.id   8194eb34879c58185dcabc8774a55eca
#
_cell.length_a   1.000
_cell.length_b   1.000
_cell.length_c   1.000
_cell.angle_alpha   90.00
_cell.angle_beta   90.00
_cell.angle_gamma   90.00
#
_symmetry.space_group_name_H-M   'P 1'
#
loop_
_entity.id
_entity.type
_entity.pdbx_description
1 polymer ?
#
loop_
_entity_poly.entity_id
_entity_poly.type
_entity_poly.pdbx_seq_one_letter_code
_entity_poly.pdbx_strand_id
1 'polypeptide(L)'
;FFQKQLYNQKEKNKLKKKTWNGLYVYAVDGLQLTLPKSDDIIKANYNGRKVSKYRESYMPKMFLTAALDVINGVVKDAREYPTLNEVADAIDMVKSFEDNSLTIYDRLYCCRKLILEHNNQNNYFLFRLRKSVMQEMRLIFKCKSIRKTIEVDGVTIHLIKVKNPKTNEFDYFASNLPIRLVTEKTIRSLYNQRWEVEVAFRDFTQTIRLEEWHSKKINGIRQELWTAFWLYNYCKLKILLKLPAVKNRFSDHYQKPNFKLIFNYISTNIFSFLKRKRGLSKVIEELIDRTTEKRRRHSRSYKREIKSPMSPFPYNNTVWNI
;
A
#
# COMPACT_ATOMS: atom_id res chain seq x y z
N PHE A 1 -16.08 6.81 6.59
CA PHE A 1 -16.83 8.09 6.57
C PHE A 1 -16.25 9.04 5.52
N PHE A 2 -14.94 9.28 5.49
CA PHE A 2 -14.30 10.22 4.56
C PHE A 2 -14.39 9.81 3.09
N GLN A 3 -14.35 8.53 2.75
CA GLN A 3 -14.42 8.05 1.37
C GLN A 3 -15.78 8.30 0.71
N LYS A 4 -16.89 8.32 1.47
CA LYS A 4 -18.22 8.60 0.92
C LYS A 4 -18.41 10.05 0.53
N GLN A 5 -17.72 11.00 1.19
CA GLN A 5 -17.82 12.44 0.93
C GLN A 5 -16.88 12.95 -0.19
N LEU A 6 -15.82 12.20 -0.52
CA LEU A 6 -14.87 12.57 -1.58
C LEU A 6 -15.50 12.63 -2.96
N TYR A 7 -16.62 11.95 -3.14
CA TYR A 7 -17.24 11.79 -4.44
C TYR A 7 -18.55 12.53 -4.52
N ASN A 8 -18.56 13.59 -5.30
CA ASN A 8 -19.81 14.08 -5.88
C ASN A 8 -20.40 12.96 -6.77
N GLN A 9 -21.71 12.77 -6.75
CA GLN A 9 -22.41 11.74 -7.54
C GLN A 9 -22.00 11.76 -9.04
N LYS A 10 -21.77 12.96 -9.62
CA LYS A 10 -21.27 13.16 -10.98
C LYS A 10 -19.81 12.72 -11.17
N GLU A 11 -18.94 12.87 -10.17
CA GLU A 11 -17.56 12.41 -10.22
C GLU A 11 -17.49 10.89 -10.04
N LYS A 12 -18.36 10.29 -9.21
CA LYS A 12 -18.50 8.83 -9.10
C LYS A 12 -18.85 8.17 -10.43
N ASN A 13 -19.78 8.75 -11.17
CA ASN A 13 -20.21 8.21 -12.46
C ASN A 13 -19.16 8.36 -13.57
N LYS A 14 -18.23 9.32 -13.44
CA LYS A 14 -17.11 9.52 -14.35
C LYS A 14 -15.89 8.66 -14.03
N LEU A 15 -15.74 8.24 -12.78
CA LEU A 15 -14.66 7.37 -12.33
C LEU A 15 -14.97 5.91 -12.65
N LYS A 16 -14.71 5.48 -13.88
CA LYS A 16 -14.61 4.05 -14.16
C LYS A 16 -13.37 3.53 -13.43
N LYS A 17 -13.56 2.93 -12.23
CA LYS A 17 -12.49 2.22 -11.54
C LYS A 17 -11.91 1.17 -12.47
N LYS A 18 -10.61 1.21 -12.67
CA LYS A 18 -9.92 0.22 -13.50
C LYS A 18 -9.77 -1.06 -12.70
N THR A 19 -9.97 -2.17 -13.38
CA THR A 19 -9.83 -3.51 -12.81
C THR A 19 -8.82 -4.32 -13.63
N TRP A 20 -8.28 -5.38 -13.05
CA TRP A 20 -7.49 -6.39 -13.74
C TRP A 20 -8.33 -7.63 -13.94
N ASN A 21 -8.62 -8.01 -15.18
CA ASN A 21 -9.53 -9.13 -15.50
C ASN A 21 -10.87 -9.08 -14.73
N GLY A 22 -11.44 -7.89 -14.54
CA GLY A 22 -12.66 -7.71 -13.76
C GLY A 22 -12.47 -7.65 -12.25
N LEU A 23 -11.25 -7.88 -11.74
CA LEU A 23 -10.93 -7.86 -10.31
C LEU A 23 -10.41 -6.50 -9.86
N TYR A 24 -10.85 -6.02 -8.71
CA TYR A 24 -10.16 -4.97 -7.96
C TYR A 24 -8.89 -5.55 -7.38
N VAL A 25 -7.78 -4.83 -7.44
CA VAL A 25 -6.49 -5.34 -6.96
C VAL A 25 -5.96 -4.46 -5.85
N TYR A 26 -5.86 -5.04 -4.65
CA TYR A 26 -5.35 -4.39 -3.47
C TYR A 26 -3.97 -4.92 -3.09
N ALA A 27 -3.17 -4.09 -2.44
CA ALA A 27 -2.00 -4.53 -1.68
C ALA A 27 -2.12 -4.01 -0.26
N VAL A 28 -1.84 -4.87 0.72
CA VAL A 28 -1.85 -4.53 2.14
C VAL A 28 -0.42 -4.57 2.65
N ASP A 29 -0.04 -3.53 3.39
CA ASP A 29 1.27 -3.46 4.04
C ASP A 29 1.21 -2.54 5.27
N GLY A 30 2.20 -2.66 6.15
CA GLY A 30 2.33 -1.87 7.37
C GLY A 30 3.34 -0.73 7.24
N LEU A 31 3.07 0.37 7.93
CA LEU A 31 3.97 1.50 8.08
C LEU A 31 4.10 1.86 9.57
N GLN A 32 5.31 2.10 10.01
CA GLN A 32 5.57 2.60 11.36
C GLN A 32 5.88 4.10 11.27
N LEU A 33 5.11 4.91 12.01
CA LEU A 33 5.29 6.35 12.11
C LEU A 33 5.89 6.73 13.47
N THR A 34 6.77 7.72 13.46
CA THR A 34 7.32 8.31 14.68
C THR A 34 6.39 9.41 15.16
N LEU A 35 6.04 9.41 16.44
CA LEU A 35 5.21 10.41 17.08
C LEU A 35 6.04 11.35 17.95
N PRO A 36 5.59 12.60 18.18
CA PRO A 36 6.22 13.47 19.17
C PRO A 36 6.03 12.88 20.58
N LYS A 37 7.00 13.11 21.44
CA LYS A 37 6.92 12.65 22.84
C LYS A 37 6.10 13.63 23.66
N SER A 38 4.97 13.16 24.20
CA SER A 38 4.13 13.91 25.13
C SER A 38 3.40 12.96 26.08
N ASP A 39 2.98 13.46 27.23
CA ASP A 39 2.22 12.68 28.21
C ASP A 39 0.89 12.17 27.65
N ASP A 40 0.22 12.95 26.83
CA ASP A 40 -1.04 12.58 26.19
C ASP A 40 -0.87 11.36 25.27
N ILE A 41 0.19 11.35 24.46
CA ILE A 41 0.50 10.25 23.53
C ILE A 41 0.92 8.99 24.29
N ILE A 42 1.70 9.15 25.37
CA ILE A 42 2.13 8.03 26.22
C ILE A 42 0.94 7.44 26.99
N LYS A 43 0.06 8.29 27.56
CA LYS A 43 -1.19 7.85 28.23
C LYS A 43 -2.14 7.12 27.27
N ALA A 44 -2.10 7.44 25.99
CA ALA A 44 -2.85 6.74 24.95
C ALA A 44 -2.18 5.42 24.48
N ASN A 45 -1.16 4.95 25.21
CA ASN A 45 -0.40 3.70 24.96
C ASN A 45 0.46 3.68 23.69
N TYR A 46 0.71 4.83 23.06
CA TYR A 46 1.68 4.93 21.98
C TYR A 46 3.10 4.99 22.55
N ASN A 47 3.61 3.83 22.92
CA ASN A 47 4.93 3.70 23.52
C ASN A 47 5.99 3.40 22.44
N GLY A 48 7.25 3.66 22.77
CA GLY A 48 8.35 3.22 21.93
C GLY A 48 8.40 1.68 21.82
N ARG A 49 8.81 1.18 20.66
CA ARG A 49 9.03 -0.25 20.48
C ARG A 49 10.33 -0.65 21.18
N LYS A 50 10.35 -1.82 21.83
CA LYS A 50 11.61 -2.45 22.26
C LYS A 50 12.45 -2.73 21.01
N VAL A 51 13.55 -2.01 20.89
CA VAL A 51 14.48 -2.15 19.75
C VAL A 51 15.37 -3.38 19.95
N SER A 52 15.65 -3.72 21.23
CA SER A 52 16.36 -4.93 21.63
C SER A 52 15.93 -5.33 23.04
N LYS A 53 16.42 -6.48 23.53
CA LYS A 53 16.18 -6.95 24.92
C LYS A 53 16.52 -5.89 25.99
N TYR A 54 17.41 -4.95 25.66
CA TYR A 54 17.94 -3.94 26.58
C TYR A 54 17.67 -2.48 26.20
N ARG A 55 16.94 -2.24 25.08
CA ARG A 55 16.81 -0.88 24.55
C ARG A 55 15.41 -0.63 24.01
N GLU A 56 14.76 0.40 24.55
CA GLU A 56 13.48 0.90 24.05
C GLU A 56 13.70 2.08 23.07
N SER A 57 12.79 2.25 22.11
CA SER A 57 12.79 3.45 21.30
C SER A 57 12.48 4.66 22.17
N TYR A 58 13.29 5.70 22.06
CA TYR A 58 13.06 6.94 22.80
C TYR A 58 11.76 7.65 22.37
N MET A 59 11.38 7.49 21.11
CA MET A 59 10.21 8.16 20.54
C MET A 59 9.01 7.21 20.46
N PRO A 60 7.81 7.69 20.84
CA PRO A 60 6.58 6.95 20.65
C PRO A 60 6.37 6.55 19.17
N LYS A 61 5.69 5.45 18.95
CA LYS A 61 5.43 4.90 17.62
C LYS A 61 3.95 4.62 17.43
N MET A 62 3.48 4.92 16.22
CA MET A 62 2.17 4.52 15.71
C MET A 62 2.39 3.50 14.60
N PHE A 63 1.62 2.43 14.62
CA PHE A 63 1.59 1.44 13.54
C PHE A 63 0.36 1.69 12.68
N LEU A 64 0.57 1.70 11.40
CA LEU A 64 -0.46 1.92 10.40
C LEU A 64 -0.49 0.73 9.46
N THR A 65 -1.65 0.12 9.27
CA THR A 65 -1.89 -0.86 8.21
C THR A 65 -2.76 -0.21 7.15
N ALA A 66 -2.37 -0.30 5.88
CA ALA A 66 -3.14 0.29 4.79
C ALA A 66 -3.32 -0.67 3.63
N ALA A 67 -4.51 -0.64 3.04
CA ALA A 67 -4.87 -1.32 1.81
C ALA A 67 -4.90 -0.30 0.66
N LEU A 68 -4.03 -0.47 -0.32
CA LEU A 68 -3.95 0.37 -1.52
C LEU A 68 -4.59 -0.35 -2.70
N ASP A 69 -5.51 0.31 -3.40
CA ASP A 69 -5.90 -0.07 -4.76
C ASP A 69 -4.72 0.22 -5.70
N VAL A 70 -3.97 -0.81 -6.04
CA VAL A 70 -2.71 -0.66 -6.78
C VAL A 70 -2.91 -0.27 -8.24
N ILE A 71 -4.09 -0.49 -8.78
CA ILE A 71 -4.43 -0.12 -10.17
C ILE A 71 -4.82 1.35 -10.25
N ASN A 72 -5.60 1.81 -9.29
CA ASN A 72 -6.10 3.19 -9.26
C ASN A 72 -5.22 4.12 -8.42
N GLY A 73 -4.34 3.57 -7.58
CA GLY A 73 -3.38 4.31 -6.77
C GLY A 73 -4.01 5.06 -5.60
N VAL A 74 -5.17 4.61 -5.10
CA VAL A 74 -5.89 5.21 -3.97
C VAL A 74 -5.89 4.28 -2.77
N VAL A 75 -5.81 4.85 -1.57
CA VAL A 75 -5.95 4.08 -0.34
C VAL A 75 -7.42 3.69 -0.16
N LYS A 76 -7.69 2.40 -0.08
CA LYS A 76 -9.03 1.83 0.11
C LYS A 76 -9.44 1.83 1.58
N ASP A 77 -8.54 1.37 2.45
CA ASP A 77 -8.73 1.30 3.90
C ASP A 77 -7.40 1.56 4.60
N ALA A 78 -7.46 2.12 5.80
CA ALA A 78 -6.29 2.31 6.64
C ALA A 78 -6.68 2.27 8.11
N ARG A 79 -5.81 1.71 8.96
CA ARG A 79 -6.04 1.56 10.40
C ARG A 79 -4.79 1.90 11.16
N GLU A 80 -4.92 2.56 12.29
CA GLU A 80 -3.82 2.95 13.15
C GLU A 80 -3.97 2.34 14.54
N TYR A 81 -2.83 1.94 15.12
CA TYR A 81 -2.77 1.31 16.42
C TYR A 81 -1.49 1.68 17.16
N PRO A 82 -1.51 1.63 18.48
CA PRO A 82 -0.31 1.81 19.29
C PRO A 82 0.63 0.59 19.22
N THR A 83 0.13 -0.57 18.81
CA THR A 83 0.87 -1.84 18.74
C THR A 83 0.75 -2.44 17.35
N LEU A 84 1.77 -3.24 16.97
CA LEU A 84 1.77 -3.93 15.68
C LEU A 84 0.64 -4.98 15.61
N ASN A 85 -0.26 -4.84 14.64
CA ASN A 85 -1.42 -5.72 14.46
C ASN A 85 -1.77 -6.00 12.99
N GLU A 86 -0.79 -5.87 12.09
CA GLU A 86 -0.98 -5.88 10.63
C GLU A 86 -1.82 -7.06 10.10
N VAL A 87 -1.63 -8.26 10.66
CA VAL A 87 -2.37 -9.46 10.18
C VAL A 87 -3.83 -9.40 10.60
N ALA A 88 -4.12 -8.98 11.83
CA ALA A 88 -5.50 -8.84 12.30
C ALA A 88 -6.23 -7.73 11.55
N ASP A 89 -5.54 -6.61 11.29
CA ASP A 89 -6.07 -5.52 10.47
C ASP A 89 -6.39 -5.99 9.06
N ALA A 90 -5.49 -6.77 8.44
CA ALA A 90 -5.70 -7.31 7.11
C ALA A 90 -6.94 -8.21 7.04
N ILE A 91 -7.17 -9.06 8.06
CA ILE A 91 -8.36 -9.92 8.16
C ILE A 91 -9.63 -9.07 8.18
N ASP A 92 -9.65 -8.03 9.00
CA ASP A 92 -10.81 -7.15 9.08
C ASP A 92 -11.01 -6.29 7.83
N MET A 93 -9.93 -5.87 7.17
CA MET A 93 -10.00 -5.10 5.93
C MET A 93 -10.66 -5.86 4.78
N VAL A 94 -10.45 -7.18 4.71
CA VAL A 94 -11.06 -8.04 3.68
C VAL A 94 -12.59 -7.89 3.66
N LYS A 95 -13.23 -7.75 4.83
CA LYS A 95 -14.68 -7.55 4.96
C LYS A 95 -15.19 -6.24 4.31
N SER A 96 -14.30 -5.28 4.10
CA SER A 96 -14.62 -3.97 3.50
C SER A 96 -14.31 -3.89 2.00
N PHE A 97 -13.69 -4.93 1.44
CA PHE A 97 -13.34 -4.95 0.03
C PHE A 97 -14.56 -5.26 -0.84
N GLU A 98 -14.52 -4.81 -2.07
CA GLU A 98 -15.55 -5.13 -3.06
C GLU A 98 -15.49 -6.63 -3.41
N ASP A 99 -16.64 -7.20 -3.74
CA ASP A 99 -16.73 -8.53 -4.33
C ASP A 99 -15.83 -8.62 -5.57
N ASN A 100 -15.29 -9.80 -5.84
CA ASN A 100 -14.34 -10.00 -6.91
C ASN A 100 -13.08 -9.12 -6.78
N SER A 101 -12.51 -9.04 -5.58
CA SER A 101 -11.22 -8.41 -5.35
C SER A 101 -10.10 -9.45 -5.22
N LEU A 102 -8.89 -9.03 -5.56
CA LEU A 102 -7.64 -9.76 -5.33
C LEU A 102 -6.77 -8.94 -4.40
N THR A 103 -6.31 -9.51 -3.30
CA THR A 103 -5.37 -8.83 -2.41
C THR A 103 -3.99 -9.49 -2.45
N ILE A 104 -2.97 -8.66 -2.61
CA ILE A 104 -1.56 -9.08 -2.70
C ILE A 104 -0.90 -8.79 -1.36
N TYR A 105 -0.28 -9.82 -0.79
CA TYR A 105 0.34 -9.77 0.54
C TYR A 105 1.82 -10.14 0.50
N ASP A 106 2.60 -9.56 1.40
CA ASP A 106 3.94 -10.04 1.68
C ASP A 106 3.90 -11.38 2.44
N ARG A 107 5.07 -12.00 2.57
CA ARG A 107 5.29 -13.32 3.19
C ARG A 107 4.90 -13.39 4.68
N LEU A 108 4.71 -12.27 5.36
CA LEU A 108 4.32 -12.23 6.77
C LEU A 108 2.83 -12.52 6.98
N TYR A 109 1.99 -12.22 5.99
CA TYR A 109 0.54 -12.27 6.12
C TYR A 109 -0.07 -13.67 5.93
N CYS A 110 0.66 -14.62 5.36
CA CYS A 110 0.13 -15.95 5.03
C CYS A 110 -0.26 -16.73 6.30
N CYS A 111 -1.54 -16.73 6.64
CA CYS A 111 -2.11 -17.49 7.76
C CYS A 111 -3.51 -18.03 7.42
N ARG A 112 -3.95 -19.09 8.16
CA ARG A 112 -5.25 -19.74 7.96
C ARG A 112 -6.42 -18.79 8.07
N LYS A 113 -6.45 -17.95 9.10
CA LYS A 113 -7.54 -17.00 9.34
C LYS A 113 -7.76 -16.06 8.17
N LEU A 114 -6.69 -15.54 7.57
CA LEU A 114 -6.78 -14.63 6.42
C LEU A 114 -7.25 -15.37 5.15
N ILE A 115 -6.81 -16.61 4.95
CA ILE A 115 -7.27 -17.47 3.85
C ILE A 115 -8.78 -17.72 3.95
N LEU A 116 -9.24 -18.10 5.14
CA LEU A 116 -10.67 -18.36 5.39
C LEU A 116 -11.51 -17.09 5.22
N GLU A 117 -11.02 -15.93 5.70
CA GLU A 117 -11.75 -14.68 5.53
C GLU A 117 -11.90 -14.30 4.05
N HIS A 118 -10.86 -14.45 3.24
CA HIS A 118 -10.97 -14.27 1.79
C HIS A 118 -12.01 -15.20 1.15
N ASN A 119 -12.01 -16.45 1.56
CA ASN A 119 -13.00 -17.43 1.07
C ASN A 119 -14.42 -17.06 1.47
N ASN A 120 -14.63 -16.64 2.73
CA ASN A 120 -15.92 -16.21 3.25
C ASN A 120 -16.48 -14.99 2.51
N GLN A 121 -15.61 -14.12 2.03
CA GLN A 121 -15.98 -12.91 1.29
C GLN A 121 -15.94 -13.11 -0.24
N ASN A 122 -15.78 -14.35 -0.73
CA ASN A 122 -15.63 -14.67 -2.17
C ASN A 122 -14.55 -13.82 -2.86
N ASN A 123 -13.46 -13.55 -2.17
CA ASN A 123 -12.35 -12.74 -2.64
C ASN A 123 -11.09 -13.58 -2.85
N TYR A 124 -10.19 -13.08 -3.69
CA TYR A 124 -8.95 -13.74 -4.04
C TYR A 124 -7.78 -13.17 -3.26
N PHE A 125 -6.76 -14.00 -3.04
CA PHE A 125 -5.49 -13.60 -2.44
C PHE A 125 -4.30 -14.06 -3.28
N LEU A 126 -3.18 -13.36 -3.10
CA LEU A 126 -1.87 -13.74 -3.57
C LEU A 126 -0.85 -13.51 -2.46
N PHE A 127 -0.35 -14.58 -1.85
CA PHE A 127 0.71 -14.54 -0.85
C PHE A 127 2.05 -14.90 -1.45
N ARG A 128 3.09 -14.16 -1.09
CA ARG A 128 4.46 -14.67 -1.19
C ARG A 128 4.74 -15.57 0.01
N LEU A 129 5.38 -16.71 -0.21
CA LEU A 129 5.62 -17.69 0.84
C LEU A 129 7.03 -17.57 1.42
N ARG A 130 7.19 -17.89 2.69
CA ARG A 130 8.46 -18.08 3.40
C ARG A 130 8.62 -19.56 3.78
N LYS A 131 9.85 -20.02 4.01
CA LYS A 131 10.10 -21.43 4.38
C LYS A 131 9.37 -21.86 5.67
N SER A 132 9.07 -20.93 6.57
CA SER A 132 8.33 -21.17 7.82
C SER A 132 6.81 -21.05 7.68
N VAL A 133 6.24 -21.15 6.48
CA VAL A 133 4.80 -21.17 6.25
C VAL A 133 4.16 -22.46 6.76
N MET A 134 2.80 -22.51 6.82
CA MET A 134 2.02 -23.70 7.20
C MET A 134 2.53 -24.97 6.50
N GLN A 135 2.37 -26.10 7.17
CA GLN A 135 2.93 -27.39 6.75
C GLN A 135 2.46 -27.79 5.34
N GLU A 136 1.18 -27.60 5.05
CA GLU A 136 0.56 -27.96 3.77
C GLU A 136 1.21 -27.23 2.59
N MET A 137 1.59 -25.98 2.79
CA MET A 137 2.22 -25.15 1.75
C MET A 137 3.72 -25.43 1.59
N ARG A 138 4.37 -26.03 2.61
CA ARG A 138 5.81 -26.37 2.52
C ARG A 138 6.14 -27.37 1.43
N LEU A 139 5.16 -28.12 0.98
CA LEU A 139 5.32 -29.11 -0.09
C LEU A 139 5.90 -28.49 -1.38
N ILE A 140 5.60 -27.21 -1.66
CA ILE A 140 6.09 -26.52 -2.86
C ILE A 140 7.62 -26.37 -2.87
N PHE A 141 8.25 -26.22 -1.72
CA PHE A 141 9.70 -26.02 -1.63
C PHE A 141 10.48 -27.29 -2.03
N LYS A 142 9.88 -28.48 -1.80
CA LYS A 142 10.51 -29.79 -2.02
C LYS A 142 10.07 -30.46 -3.32
N CYS A 143 8.90 -30.13 -3.89
CA CYS A 143 8.40 -30.80 -5.07
C CYS A 143 9.20 -30.37 -6.32
N LYS A 144 9.29 -31.27 -7.32
CA LYS A 144 9.93 -30.97 -8.62
C LYS A 144 9.04 -30.08 -9.50
N SER A 145 7.72 -30.20 -9.35
CA SER A 145 6.72 -29.46 -10.15
C SER A 145 6.81 -27.96 -9.90
N ILE A 146 6.60 -27.18 -10.96
CA ILE A 146 6.51 -25.72 -10.90
C ILE A 146 5.23 -25.27 -10.20
N ARG A 147 4.14 -26.04 -10.31
CA ARG A 147 2.85 -25.77 -9.69
C ARG A 147 2.33 -26.98 -8.95
N LYS A 148 1.59 -26.75 -7.87
CA LYS A 148 0.89 -27.77 -7.11
C LYS A 148 -0.44 -27.17 -6.59
N THR A 149 -1.51 -27.94 -6.66
CA THR A 149 -2.79 -27.57 -6.02
C THR A 149 -2.90 -28.35 -4.72
N ILE A 150 -3.33 -27.69 -3.68
CA ILE A 150 -3.61 -28.23 -2.36
C ILE A 150 -4.98 -27.72 -1.87
N GLU A 151 -5.49 -28.34 -0.83
CA GLU A 151 -6.66 -27.87 -0.11
C GLU A 151 -6.27 -27.54 1.32
N VAL A 152 -6.76 -26.41 1.83
CA VAL A 152 -6.56 -25.96 3.20
C VAL A 152 -7.91 -25.52 3.74
N ASP A 153 -8.46 -26.24 4.70
CA ASP A 153 -9.76 -25.97 5.34
C ASP A 153 -10.90 -25.75 4.31
N GLY A 154 -10.96 -26.60 3.28
CA GLY A 154 -11.95 -26.52 2.20
C GLY A 154 -11.66 -25.47 1.12
N VAL A 155 -10.56 -24.74 1.23
CA VAL A 155 -10.15 -23.73 0.23
C VAL A 155 -9.13 -24.34 -0.72
N THR A 156 -9.44 -24.34 -2.02
CA THR A 156 -8.49 -24.75 -3.06
C THR A 156 -7.43 -23.68 -3.26
N ILE A 157 -6.16 -24.04 -3.09
CA ILE A 157 -5.01 -23.14 -3.19
C ILE A 157 -4.01 -23.66 -4.23
N HIS A 158 -3.63 -22.80 -5.15
CA HIS A 158 -2.60 -23.08 -6.13
C HIS A 158 -1.26 -22.51 -5.67
N LEU A 159 -0.29 -23.40 -5.49
CA LEU A 159 1.08 -23.06 -5.16
C LEU A 159 1.90 -22.99 -6.46
N ILE A 160 2.77 -21.97 -6.59
CA ILE A 160 3.59 -21.80 -7.79
C ILE A 160 5.00 -21.30 -7.45
N LYS A 161 5.99 -21.85 -8.18
CA LYS A 161 7.36 -21.34 -8.20
C LYS A 161 7.53 -20.35 -9.34
N VAL A 162 8.09 -19.20 -9.05
CA VAL A 162 8.36 -18.16 -10.04
C VAL A 162 9.84 -17.86 -10.02
N LYS A 163 10.53 -18.12 -11.14
CA LYS A 163 11.96 -17.90 -11.23
C LYS A 163 12.27 -16.40 -11.18
N ASN A 164 13.09 -15.96 -10.24
CA ASN A 164 13.55 -14.58 -10.15
C ASN A 164 14.65 -14.34 -11.20
N PRO A 165 14.45 -13.48 -12.19
CA PRO A 165 15.41 -13.27 -13.27
C PRO A 165 16.73 -12.62 -12.82
N LYS A 166 16.74 -12.00 -11.63
CA LYS A 166 17.91 -11.29 -11.09
C LYS A 166 18.81 -12.19 -10.24
N THR A 167 18.20 -13.06 -9.42
CA THR A 167 18.95 -13.92 -8.49
C THR A 167 19.07 -15.34 -9.00
N ASN A 168 18.34 -15.69 -10.07
CA ASN A 168 18.20 -17.04 -10.61
C ASN A 168 17.55 -18.05 -9.62
N GLU A 169 17.08 -17.57 -8.46
CA GLU A 169 16.39 -18.35 -7.44
C GLU A 169 14.89 -18.37 -7.69
N PHE A 170 14.17 -19.25 -6.98
CA PHE A 170 12.72 -19.30 -7.03
C PHE A 170 12.10 -18.51 -5.88
N ASP A 171 11.16 -17.65 -6.22
CA ASP A 171 10.15 -17.12 -5.31
C ASP A 171 8.92 -18.04 -5.33
N TYR A 172 8.29 -18.22 -4.18
CA TYR A 172 7.17 -19.14 -3.99
C TYR A 172 5.91 -18.38 -3.62
N PHE A 173 4.80 -18.75 -4.25
CA PHE A 173 3.53 -18.04 -4.08
C PHE A 173 2.39 -19.02 -3.86
N ALA A 174 1.33 -18.54 -3.17
CA ALA A 174 0.07 -19.24 -2.97
C ALA A 174 -1.09 -18.31 -3.35
N SER A 175 -2.08 -18.84 -4.07
CA SER A 175 -3.26 -18.07 -4.49
C SER A 175 -4.46 -19.00 -4.68
N ASN A 176 -5.67 -18.48 -4.41
CA ASN A 176 -6.95 -19.11 -4.76
C ASN A 176 -7.53 -18.59 -6.09
N LEU A 177 -6.74 -17.86 -6.88
CA LEU A 177 -7.16 -17.45 -8.23
C LEU A 177 -7.48 -18.67 -9.10
N PRO A 178 -8.40 -18.55 -10.09
CA PRO A 178 -8.63 -19.60 -11.06
C PRO A 178 -7.32 -20.10 -11.69
N ILE A 179 -7.14 -21.40 -11.79
CA ILE A 179 -5.87 -22.07 -12.21
C ILE A 179 -5.32 -21.53 -13.54
N ARG A 180 -6.18 -21.12 -14.45
CA ARG A 180 -5.82 -20.50 -15.75
C ARG A 180 -5.05 -19.19 -15.60
N LEU A 181 -5.26 -18.46 -14.50
CA LEU A 181 -4.59 -17.20 -14.18
C LEU A 181 -3.30 -17.41 -13.36
N VAL A 182 -3.08 -18.60 -12.79
CA VAL A 182 -1.90 -18.92 -11.99
C VAL A 182 -0.76 -19.34 -12.89
N THR A 183 -0.18 -18.39 -13.61
CA THR A 183 1.01 -18.58 -14.45
C THR A 183 2.18 -17.78 -13.91
N GLU A 184 3.41 -18.18 -14.24
CA GLU A 184 4.62 -17.47 -13.78
C GLU A 184 4.59 -15.98 -14.17
N LYS A 185 4.21 -15.69 -15.42
CA LYS A 185 4.11 -14.32 -15.95
C LYS A 185 3.07 -13.50 -15.19
N THR A 186 1.89 -14.07 -14.97
CA THR A 186 0.78 -13.41 -14.27
C THR A 186 1.13 -13.13 -12.82
N ILE A 187 1.60 -14.14 -12.09
CA ILE A 187 1.93 -14.02 -10.67
C ILE A 187 3.06 -13.01 -10.45
N ARG A 188 4.10 -13.05 -11.29
CA ARG A 188 5.19 -12.06 -11.23
C ARG A 188 4.69 -10.64 -11.47
N SER A 189 3.85 -10.46 -12.50
CA SER A 189 3.28 -9.15 -12.84
C SER A 189 2.40 -8.60 -11.72
N LEU A 190 1.53 -9.42 -11.15
CA LEU A 190 0.67 -9.03 -10.03
C LEU A 190 1.49 -8.71 -8.78
N TYR A 191 2.43 -9.60 -8.41
CA TYR A 191 3.22 -9.40 -7.20
C TYR A 191 4.10 -8.15 -7.27
N ASN A 192 4.60 -7.80 -8.44
CA ASN A 192 5.35 -6.57 -8.65
C ASN A 192 4.52 -5.31 -8.34
N GLN A 193 3.19 -5.39 -8.44
CA GLN A 193 2.31 -4.26 -8.10
C GLN A 193 2.23 -4.02 -6.58
N ARG A 194 2.58 -5.01 -5.75
CA ARG A 194 2.66 -4.80 -4.30
C ARG A 194 3.57 -3.62 -3.94
N TRP A 195 4.61 -3.38 -4.73
CA TRP A 195 5.52 -2.26 -4.52
C TRP A 195 4.84 -0.89 -4.55
N GLU A 196 3.67 -0.76 -5.15
CA GLU A 196 2.93 0.50 -5.18
C GLU A 196 2.46 0.96 -3.78
N VAL A 197 2.26 0.04 -2.81
CA VAL A 197 1.96 0.43 -1.43
C VAL A 197 3.18 1.05 -0.74
N GLU A 198 4.39 0.54 -0.99
CA GLU A 198 5.62 1.15 -0.48
C GLU A 198 5.88 2.53 -1.13
N VAL A 199 5.49 2.70 -2.41
CA VAL A 199 5.52 4.01 -3.08
C VAL A 199 4.53 4.98 -2.44
N ALA A 200 3.31 4.52 -2.11
CA ALA A 200 2.32 5.33 -1.41
C ALA A 200 2.84 5.76 -0.02
N PHE A 201 3.42 4.85 0.74
CA PHE A 201 4.01 5.17 2.05
C PHE A 201 5.14 6.19 1.95
N ARG A 202 5.97 6.11 0.91
CA ARG A 202 6.97 7.13 0.62
C ARG A 202 6.35 8.47 0.25
N ASP A 203 5.24 8.48 -0.50
CA ASP A 203 4.50 9.72 -0.77
C ASP A 203 3.99 10.34 0.54
N PHE A 204 3.51 9.54 1.51
CA PHE A 204 3.08 10.02 2.83
C PHE A 204 4.24 10.61 3.64
N THR A 205 5.36 9.91 3.72
CA THR A 205 6.48 10.33 4.58
C THR A 205 7.33 11.43 3.96
N GLN A 206 7.54 11.43 2.63
CA GLN A 206 8.46 12.35 1.97
C GLN A 206 7.78 13.52 1.25
N THR A 207 6.58 13.31 0.69
CA THR A 207 5.87 14.36 -0.05
C THR A 207 4.89 15.11 0.85
N ILE A 208 4.09 14.38 1.60
CA ILE A 208 3.11 14.92 2.54
C ILE A 208 3.76 15.30 3.87
N ARG A 209 4.91 14.69 4.19
CA ARG A 209 5.68 14.91 5.42
C ARG A 209 4.88 14.56 6.67
N LEU A 210 4.21 13.42 6.64
CA LEU A 210 3.28 13.01 7.68
C LEU A 210 3.89 12.96 9.09
N GLU A 211 5.19 12.72 9.23
CA GLU A 211 5.89 12.69 10.54
C GLU A 211 6.28 14.07 11.07
N GLU A 212 6.01 15.16 10.33
CA GLU A 212 6.16 16.55 10.79
C GLU A 212 4.88 17.00 11.50
N TRP A 213 4.59 16.40 12.66
CA TRP A 213 3.36 16.62 13.40
C TRP A 213 3.30 18.01 14.04
N HIS A 214 2.16 18.71 13.90
CA HIS A 214 1.92 19.98 14.55
C HIS A 214 1.33 19.81 15.95
N SER A 215 0.54 18.74 16.15
CA SER A 215 -0.07 18.44 17.42
C SER A 215 0.82 17.56 18.31
N LYS A 216 0.75 17.80 19.63
CA LYS A 216 1.29 16.93 20.67
C LYS A 216 0.21 16.11 21.39
N LYS A 217 -1.07 16.20 20.93
CA LYS A 217 -2.20 15.44 21.45
C LYS A 217 -2.61 14.37 20.46
N ILE A 218 -2.95 13.18 20.95
CA ILE A 218 -3.27 12.03 20.08
C ILE A 218 -4.45 12.32 19.14
N ASN A 219 -5.48 13.05 19.60
CA ASN A 219 -6.60 13.42 18.74
C ASN A 219 -6.18 14.35 17.60
N GLY A 220 -5.27 15.28 17.85
CA GLY A 220 -4.71 16.15 16.82
C GLY A 220 -3.85 15.36 15.81
N ILE A 221 -3.00 14.45 16.30
CA ILE A 221 -2.23 13.52 15.46
C ILE A 221 -3.16 12.71 14.54
N ARG A 222 -4.25 12.17 15.08
CA ARG A 222 -5.26 11.45 14.29
C ARG A 222 -5.93 12.32 13.23
N GLN A 223 -6.24 13.55 13.56
CA GLN A 223 -6.81 14.50 12.60
C GLN A 223 -5.83 14.80 11.46
N GLU A 224 -4.56 15.02 11.77
CA GLU A 224 -3.51 15.23 10.77
C GLU A 224 -3.33 13.99 9.88
N LEU A 225 -3.26 12.80 10.49
CA LEU A 225 -3.17 11.51 9.79
C LEU A 225 -4.31 11.34 8.78
N TRP A 226 -5.55 11.44 9.24
CA TRP A 226 -6.71 11.21 8.37
C TRP A 226 -6.90 12.31 7.33
N THR A 227 -6.52 13.53 7.64
CA THR A 227 -6.48 14.63 6.66
C THR A 227 -5.46 14.36 5.57
N ALA A 228 -4.28 13.85 5.92
CA ALA A 228 -3.26 13.46 4.96
C ALA A 228 -3.74 12.34 4.02
N PHE A 229 -4.40 11.31 4.55
CA PHE A 229 -5.01 10.24 3.75
C PHE A 229 -6.09 10.76 2.82
N TRP A 230 -6.96 11.63 3.34
CA TRP A 230 -8.00 12.28 2.56
C TRP A 230 -7.39 13.08 1.40
N LEU A 231 -6.41 13.93 1.68
CA LEU A 231 -5.78 14.79 0.69
C LEU A 231 -5.00 13.97 -0.36
N TYR A 232 -4.31 12.90 0.06
CA TYR A 232 -3.67 11.97 -0.84
C TYR A 232 -4.68 11.37 -1.84
N ASN A 233 -5.76 10.80 -1.33
CA ASN A 233 -6.80 10.21 -2.16
C ASN A 233 -7.45 11.25 -3.07
N TYR A 234 -7.71 12.45 -2.56
CA TYR A 234 -8.26 13.54 -3.36
C TYR A 234 -7.35 13.89 -4.54
N CYS A 235 -6.05 14.02 -4.31
CA CYS A 235 -5.06 14.27 -5.37
C CYS A 235 -5.00 13.14 -6.39
N LYS A 236 -4.94 11.88 -5.92
CA LYS A 236 -4.92 10.70 -6.82
C LYS A 236 -6.17 10.63 -7.69
N LEU A 237 -7.33 10.94 -7.12
CA LEU A 237 -8.59 10.97 -7.87
C LEU A 237 -8.63 12.08 -8.92
N LYS A 238 -8.15 13.28 -8.60
CA LYS A 238 -8.06 14.38 -9.58
C LYS A 238 -7.13 13.99 -10.74
N ILE A 239 -6.04 13.29 -10.47
CA ILE A 239 -5.15 12.75 -11.49
C ILE A 239 -5.89 11.70 -12.33
N LEU A 240 -6.58 10.74 -11.70
CA LEU A 240 -7.28 9.66 -12.41
C LEU A 240 -8.40 10.18 -13.33
N LEU A 241 -9.12 11.22 -12.91
CA LEU A 241 -10.18 11.84 -13.71
C LEU A 241 -9.63 12.52 -14.98
N LYS A 242 -8.37 12.91 -14.99
CA LYS A 242 -7.75 13.67 -16.07
C LYS A 242 -6.82 12.83 -16.93
N LEU A 243 -6.29 11.72 -16.41
CA LEU A 243 -5.52 10.83 -17.25
C LEU A 243 -6.45 10.21 -18.32
N PRO A 244 -6.17 10.40 -19.60
CA PRO A 244 -6.76 9.55 -20.64
C PRO A 244 -6.47 8.11 -20.28
N ALA A 245 -7.39 7.19 -20.53
CA ALA A 245 -7.31 5.79 -20.14
C ALA A 245 -5.88 5.29 -20.32
N VAL A 246 -5.14 5.16 -19.20
CA VAL A 246 -3.72 4.82 -19.24
C VAL A 246 -3.62 3.49 -19.94
N LYS A 247 -3.06 3.52 -21.13
CA LYS A 247 -2.74 2.30 -21.87
C LYS A 247 -1.92 1.43 -20.93
N ASN A 248 -2.47 0.29 -20.60
CA ASN A 248 -1.90 -0.81 -19.84
C ASN A 248 -0.66 -0.47 -19.02
N ARG A 249 -0.78 -0.45 -17.68
CA ARG A 249 0.37 -0.37 -16.74
C ARG A 249 1.40 -1.50 -16.94
N PHE A 250 1.11 -2.43 -17.82
CA PHE A 250 1.96 -3.56 -18.22
C PHE A 250 2.81 -3.29 -19.47
N SER A 251 2.66 -2.11 -20.11
CA SER A 251 3.52 -1.73 -21.25
C SER A 251 4.89 -1.25 -20.77
N ASP A 252 5.92 -1.48 -21.57
CA ASP A 252 7.31 -1.10 -21.27
C ASP A 252 7.53 0.42 -21.15
N HIS A 253 6.54 1.23 -21.55
CA HIS A 253 6.56 2.69 -21.47
C HIS A 253 5.49 3.17 -20.49
N TYR A 254 5.90 3.32 -19.25
CA TYR A 254 5.04 3.77 -18.17
C TYR A 254 5.08 5.30 -18.05
N GLN A 255 3.94 5.96 -18.26
CA GLN A 255 3.81 7.40 -18.03
C GLN A 255 3.21 7.63 -16.62
N LYS A 256 3.93 8.31 -15.76
CA LYS A 256 3.49 8.65 -14.40
C LYS A 256 3.55 10.17 -14.21
N PRO A 257 2.43 10.83 -13.88
CA PRO A 257 2.44 12.25 -13.52
C PRO A 257 3.29 12.49 -12.28
N ASN A 258 3.87 13.67 -12.17
CA ASN A 258 4.63 14.05 -10.98
C ASN A 258 3.67 14.36 -9.83
N PHE A 259 3.45 13.35 -8.96
CA PHE A 259 2.54 13.46 -7.82
C PHE A 259 2.89 14.63 -6.90
N LYS A 260 4.18 14.84 -6.61
CA LYS A 260 4.63 15.91 -5.70
C LYS A 260 4.22 17.30 -6.17
N LEU A 261 4.38 17.60 -7.45
CA LEU A 261 4.00 18.91 -8.01
C LEU A 261 2.48 19.11 -7.96
N ILE A 262 1.72 18.08 -8.34
CA ILE A 262 0.26 18.12 -8.31
C ILE A 262 -0.25 18.24 -6.88
N PHE A 263 0.33 17.46 -5.95
CA PHE A 263 0.00 17.54 -4.52
C PHE A 263 0.24 18.94 -3.97
N ASN A 264 1.41 19.52 -4.20
CA ASN A 264 1.75 20.88 -3.75
C ASN A 264 0.76 21.92 -4.30
N TYR A 265 0.42 21.84 -5.58
CA TYR A 265 -0.55 22.75 -6.18
C TYR A 265 -1.95 22.61 -5.55
N ILE A 266 -2.44 21.38 -5.36
CA ILE A 266 -3.75 21.13 -4.76
C ILE A 266 -3.77 21.55 -3.29
N SER A 267 -2.75 21.19 -2.50
CA SER A 267 -2.68 21.55 -1.07
C SER A 267 -2.65 23.04 -0.84
N THR A 268 -1.85 23.78 -1.60
CA THR A 268 -1.79 25.27 -1.52
C THR A 268 -3.14 25.91 -1.89
N ASN A 269 -3.89 25.32 -2.81
CA ASN A 269 -5.14 25.87 -3.30
C ASN A 269 -6.39 25.13 -2.78
N ILE A 270 -6.26 24.34 -1.69
CA ILE A 270 -7.30 23.40 -1.25
C ILE A 270 -8.67 24.06 -1.03
N PHE A 271 -8.72 25.22 -0.38
CA PHE A 271 -9.97 25.95 -0.16
C PHE A 271 -10.62 26.40 -1.48
N SER A 272 -9.82 26.80 -2.47
CA SER A 272 -10.32 27.18 -3.80
C SER A 272 -10.90 25.95 -4.54
N PHE A 273 -10.26 24.78 -4.40
CA PHE A 273 -10.78 23.52 -4.91
C PHE A 273 -12.09 23.11 -4.24
N LEU A 274 -12.17 23.21 -2.91
CA LEU A 274 -13.38 22.92 -2.14
C LEU A 274 -14.53 23.86 -2.51
N LYS A 275 -14.25 25.15 -2.73
CA LYS A 275 -15.21 26.16 -3.21
C LYS A 275 -15.48 26.04 -4.71
N ARG A 276 -14.92 25.06 -5.43
CA ARG A 276 -15.11 24.79 -6.86
C ARG A 276 -14.85 26.00 -7.76
N LYS A 277 -13.84 26.81 -7.44
CA LYS A 277 -13.45 27.92 -8.29
C LYS A 277 -13.09 27.41 -9.71
N ARG A 278 -13.52 28.17 -10.72
CA ARG A 278 -13.25 27.83 -12.14
C ARG A 278 -11.75 27.89 -12.44
N GLY A 279 -11.30 27.13 -13.44
CA GLY A 279 -9.90 27.15 -13.93
C GLY A 279 -8.94 26.20 -13.24
N LEU A 280 -9.10 25.90 -11.94
CA LEU A 280 -8.15 25.04 -11.19
C LEU A 280 -8.01 23.64 -11.79
N SER A 281 -9.09 23.07 -12.30
CA SER A 281 -9.07 21.75 -12.93
C SER A 281 -8.25 21.74 -14.21
N LYS A 282 -8.23 22.85 -14.97
CA LYS A 282 -7.43 23.00 -16.18
C LYS A 282 -5.94 23.04 -15.84
N VAL A 283 -5.56 23.74 -14.78
CA VAL A 283 -4.16 23.76 -14.32
C VAL A 283 -3.67 22.37 -13.91
N ILE A 284 -4.51 21.54 -13.30
CA ILE A 284 -4.13 20.13 -13.03
C ILE A 284 -3.89 19.35 -14.33
N GLU A 285 -4.71 19.53 -15.34
CA GLU A 285 -4.53 18.93 -16.67
C GLU A 285 -3.17 19.35 -17.26
N GLU A 286 -2.89 20.64 -17.26
CA GLU A 286 -1.61 21.17 -17.76
C GLU A 286 -0.41 20.63 -16.95
N LEU A 287 -0.53 20.53 -15.62
CA LEU A 287 0.52 19.94 -14.78
C LEU A 287 0.73 18.45 -15.11
N ILE A 288 -0.34 17.70 -15.34
CA ILE A 288 -0.25 16.29 -15.74
C ILE A 288 0.49 16.19 -17.08
N ASP A 289 0.06 16.95 -18.08
CA ASP A 289 0.63 16.91 -19.44
C ASP A 289 2.11 17.29 -19.46
N ARG A 290 2.48 18.37 -18.76
CA ARG A 290 3.86 18.87 -18.70
C ARG A 290 4.78 17.99 -17.86
N THR A 291 4.27 17.33 -16.82
CA THR A 291 5.08 16.56 -15.85
C THR A 291 5.02 15.07 -16.04
N THR A 292 4.22 14.59 -17.02
CA THR A 292 4.16 13.15 -17.32
C THR A 292 5.42 12.73 -18.05
N GLU A 293 6.32 12.08 -17.33
CA GLU A 293 7.55 11.55 -17.87
C GLU A 293 7.36 10.15 -18.44
N LYS A 294 7.89 9.92 -19.64
CA LYS A 294 8.10 8.56 -20.15
C LYS A 294 9.23 7.91 -19.36
N ARG A 295 8.90 7.16 -18.33
CA ARG A 295 9.92 6.41 -17.60
C ARG A 295 10.27 5.14 -18.38
N ARG A 296 11.47 5.12 -18.93
CA ARG A 296 12.08 3.86 -19.36
C ARG A 296 12.28 3.01 -18.11
N ARG A 297 11.83 1.76 -18.15
CA ARG A 297 12.18 0.77 -17.12
C ARG A 297 13.67 0.49 -17.21
N HIS A 298 14.49 1.30 -16.58
CA HIS A 298 15.85 0.92 -16.34
C HIS A 298 15.86 -0.13 -15.25
N SER A 299 16.30 -1.33 -15.59
CA SER A 299 16.60 -2.41 -14.66
C SER A 299 17.86 -2.10 -13.83
N ARG A 300 17.92 -0.94 -13.18
CA ARG A 300 18.98 -0.66 -12.22
C ARG A 300 18.71 -1.50 -10.97
N SER A 301 19.38 -2.62 -10.91
CA SER A 301 19.43 -3.47 -9.73
C SER A 301 20.62 -3.00 -8.90
N TYR A 302 20.36 -2.32 -7.80
CA TYR A 302 21.35 -2.12 -6.76
C TYR A 302 21.27 -3.28 -5.77
N LYS A 303 22.41 -3.91 -5.43
CA LYS A 303 22.49 -4.75 -4.22
C LYS A 303 22.00 -3.87 -3.06
N ARG A 304 21.00 -4.34 -2.33
CA ARG A 304 20.67 -3.72 -1.05
C ARG A 304 21.88 -3.95 -0.16
N GLU A 305 22.62 -2.91 0.16
CA GLU A 305 23.55 -2.95 1.28
C GLU A 305 22.72 -3.30 2.50
N ILE A 306 23.16 -4.31 3.24
CA ILE A 306 22.64 -4.60 4.57
C ILE A 306 23.05 -3.39 5.39
N LYS A 307 22.15 -2.42 5.52
CA LYS A 307 22.35 -1.32 6.45
C LYS A 307 22.53 -1.96 7.82
N SER A 308 23.67 -1.70 8.45
CA SER A 308 23.85 -1.97 9.87
C SER A 308 22.63 -1.46 10.63
N PRO A 309 22.21 -2.11 11.75
CA PRO A 309 21.03 -1.72 12.49
C PRO A 309 21.09 -0.21 12.72
N MET A 310 20.04 0.49 12.27
CA MET A 310 19.96 1.95 12.27
C MET A 310 20.44 2.49 13.61
N SER A 311 21.28 3.53 13.56
CA SER A 311 21.55 4.38 14.70
C SER A 311 20.23 4.67 15.44
N PRO A 312 20.20 4.58 16.77
CA PRO A 312 18.99 4.81 17.56
C PRO A 312 18.44 6.25 17.48
N PHE A 313 19.17 7.13 16.81
CA PHE A 313 18.74 8.49 16.54
C PHE A 313 18.24 8.57 15.11
N PRO A 314 16.94 8.92 14.89
CA PRO A 314 16.50 9.30 13.56
C PRO A 314 17.35 10.49 13.11
N TYR A 315 17.86 10.45 11.89
CA TYR A 315 18.68 11.52 11.29
C TYR A 315 17.90 12.81 11.02
N ASN A 316 16.71 12.97 11.54
CA ASN A 316 15.97 14.21 11.55
C ASN A 316 16.27 14.95 12.85
N ASN A 317 17.51 15.45 12.97
CA ASN A 317 17.78 16.63 13.75
C ASN A 317 17.20 17.86 13.03
N THR A 318 15.89 17.96 12.97
CA THR A 318 15.28 19.28 12.96
C THR A 318 15.45 19.80 14.37
N VAL A 319 16.59 20.46 14.57
CA VAL A 319 16.80 21.36 15.70
C VAL A 319 15.68 22.39 15.59
N TRP A 320 14.69 22.26 16.45
CA TRP A 320 13.73 23.30 16.72
C TRP A 320 14.51 24.42 17.43
N ASN A 321 15.10 25.34 16.66
CA ASN A 321 15.44 26.64 17.22
C ASN A 321 14.13 27.33 17.53
N ILE A 322 13.98 27.59 18.81
CA ILE A 322 12.94 28.35 19.52
C ILE A 322 12.71 29.71 18.85
#